data_e4b4c85c8dd38e55c8183d0426981e52
#
_entry.id   e4b4c85c8dd38e55c8183d0426981e52
#
_cell.length_a   1.000
_cell.length_b   1.000
_cell.length_c   1.000
_cell.angle_alpha   90.00
_cell.angle_beta   90.00
_cell.angle_gamma   90.00
#
_symmetry.space_group_name_H-M   'P 1'
#
loop_
_entity.id
_entity.type
_entity.pdbx_description
1 polymer ?
#
loop_
_entity_poly.entity_id
_entity_poly.type
_entity_poly.pdbx_seq_one_letter_code
_entity_poly.pdbx_strand_id
1 'polypeptide(L)' 'MKLFAIDYRTPNLVKQLIHLWEKTVKASHNFLSDDEIQQIKKYVPEALNNIPHLVVAKDDFDTPVGFMGIAEN' A
#
# COMPACT_ATOMS: atom_id res chain seq x y z
N MET A 1 16.03 -1.76 7.71
CA MET A 1 14.60 -1.91 7.39
C MET A 1 13.90 -2.67 8.49
N LYS A 2 12.77 -2.19 8.94
CA LYS A 2 12.00 -2.83 9.99
C LYS A 2 10.59 -3.14 9.49
N LEU A 3 10.00 -4.21 10.01
CA LEU A 3 8.64 -4.61 9.68
C LEU A 3 7.72 -4.30 10.86
N PHE A 4 6.56 -3.73 10.54
CA PHE A 4 5.56 -3.34 11.53
C PHE A 4 4.21 -3.95 11.18
N ALA A 5 3.59 -4.63 12.14
CA ALA A 5 2.19 -5.04 12.01
C ALA A 5 1.32 -3.82 12.34
N ILE A 6 0.41 -3.47 11.45
CA ILE A 6 -0.40 -2.28 11.59
C ILE A 6 -1.83 -2.64 11.97
N ASP A 7 -2.24 -2.27 13.18
CA ASP A 7 -3.61 -2.46 13.65
C ASP A 7 -4.49 -1.26 13.29
N TYR A 8 -3.98 -0.05 13.55
CA TYR A 8 -4.72 1.18 13.27
C TYR A 8 -4.18 1.86 12.03
N ARG A 9 -5.03 2.03 11.03
CA ARG A 9 -4.65 2.60 9.74
C ARG A 9 -5.08 4.06 9.67
N THR A 10 -4.15 4.96 10.04
CA THR A 10 -4.41 6.39 9.98
C THR A 10 -4.56 6.85 8.52
N PRO A 11 -5.31 7.94 8.27
CA PRO A 11 -5.40 8.50 6.91
C PRO A 11 -4.04 8.83 6.31
N ASN A 12 -3.10 9.32 7.10
CA ASN A 12 -1.74 9.61 6.63
C ASN A 12 -1.03 8.35 6.15
N LEU A 13 -1.10 7.28 6.94
CA LEU A 13 -0.46 6.01 6.57
C LEU A 13 -1.07 5.46 5.28
N VAL A 14 -2.40 5.48 5.17
CA VAL A 14 -3.09 5.01 3.97
C VAL A 14 -2.65 5.81 2.75
N LYS A 15 -2.54 7.13 2.86
CA LYS A 15 -2.05 7.97 1.75
C LYS A 15 -0.63 7.63 1.35
N GLN A 16 0.25 7.40 2.32
CA GLN A 16 1.64 7.02 2.05
C GLN A 16 1.71 5.69 1.32
N LEU A 17 0.91 4.71 1.74
CA LEU A 17 0.89 3.39 1.11
C LEU A 17 0.30 3.44 -0.30
N ILE A 18 -0.73 4.25 -0.52
CA ILE A 18 -1.31 4.44 -1.85
C ILE A 18 -0.28 5.05 -2.80
N HIS A 19 0.44 6.06 -2.34
CA HIS A 19 1.48 6.71 -3.13
C HIS A 19 2.60 5.71 -3.49
N LEU A 20 3.02 4.91 -2.52
CA LEU A 20 4.01 3.86 -2.72
C LEU A 20 3.51 2.83 -3.72
N TRP A 21 2.27 2.38 -3.58
CA TRP A 21 1.64 1.43 -4.49
C TRP A 21 1.63 1.97 -5.93
N GLU A 22 1.18 3.20 -6.13
CA GLU A 22 1.11 3.81 -7.45
C GLU A 22 2.49 3.88 -8.10
N LYS A 23 3.49 4.31 -7.33
CA LYS A 23 4.86 4.40 -7.80
C LYS A 23 5.41 3.04 -8.23
N THR A 24 5.14 2.01 -7.42
CA THR A 24 5.59 0.65 -7.69
C THR A 24 4.92 0.09 -8.94
N VAL A 25 3.61 0.27 -9.06
CA VAL A 25 2.84 -0.22 -10.21
C VAL A 25 3.31 0.45 -11.50
N LYS A 26 3.52 1.75 -11.48
CA LYS A 26 4.01 2.47 -12.67
C LYS A 26 5.40 2.02 -13.08
N ALA A 27 6.23 1.63 -12.13
CA ALA A 27 7.58 1.15 -12.42
C ALA A 27 7.61 -0.29 -12.91
N SER A 28 6.65 -1.13 -12.47
CA SER A 28 6.69 -2.58 -12.69
C SER A 28 5.69 -3.10 -13.72
N HIS A 29 4.60 -2.38 -13.97
CA HIS A 29 3.50 -2.87 -14.80
C HIS A 29 3.28 -1.94 -16.00
N ASN A 30 4.10 -2.10 -17.02
CA ASN A 30 4.04 -1.26 -18.24
C ASN A 30 2.80 -1.51 -19.07
N PHE A 31 2.09 -2.62 -18.83
CA PHE A 31 0.89 -2.98 -19.59
C PHE A 31 -0.37 -2.31 -19.09
N LEU A 32 -0.31 -1.62 -17.95
CA LEU A 32 -1.45 -0.87 -17.42
C LEU A 32 -1.40 0.58 -17.88
N SER A 33 -2.50 1.09 -18.40
CA SER A 33 -2.62 2.50 -18.74
C SER A 33 -2.80 3.34 -17.47
N ASP A 34 -2.57 4.65 -17.58
CA ASP A 34 -2.77 5.56 -16.45
C ASP A 34 -4.23 5.52 -15.96
N ASP A 35 -5.19 5.42 -16.89
CA ASP A 35 -6.61 5.33 -16.54
C ASP A 35 -6.91 4.08 -15.73
N GLU A 36 -6.33 2.95 -16.12
CA GLU A 36 -6.51 1.68 -15.39
C GLU A 36 -5.92 1.77 -13.99
N ILE A 37 -4.73 2.37 -13.87
CA ILE A 37 -4.09 2.57 -12.56
C ILE A 37 -4.97 3.45 -11.66
N GLN A 38 -5.54 4.53 -12.20
CA GLN A 38 -6.40 5.41 -11.42
C GLN A 38 -7.68 4.72 -10.97
N GLN A 39 -8.25 3.85 -11.79
CA GLN A 39 -9.43 3.08 -11.41
C GLN A 39 -9.14 2.11 -10.27
N ILE A 40 -8.04 1.37 -10.38
CA ILE A 40 -7.62 0.44 -9.31
C ILE A 40 -7.30 1.22 -8.05
N LYS A 41 -6.65 2.37 -8.17
CA LYS A 41 -6.26 3.22 -7.05
C LYS A 41 -7.45 3.62 -6.17
N LYS A 42 -8.62 3.75 -6.74
CA LYS A 42 -9.84 4.09 -5.98
C LYS A 42 -10.22 3.01 -4.96
N TYR A 43 -9.86 1.76 -5.24
CA TYR A 43 -10.18 0.63 -4.36
C TYR A 43 -9.09 0.32 -3.34
N VAL A 44 -7.88 0.87 -3.52
CA VAL A 44 -6.76 0.58 -2.62
C VAL A 44 -7.03 1.03 -1.19
N PRO A 45 -7.57 2.24 -0.93
CA PRO A 45 -7.86 2.64 0.46
C PRO A 45 -8.80 1.69 1.17
N GLU A 46 -9.85 1.23 0.48
CA GLU A 46 -10.81 0.29 1.05
C GLU A 46 -10.14 -1.04 1.35
N ALA A 47 -9.34 -1.55 0.41
CA ALA A 47 -8.61 -2.79 0.62
C ALA A 47 -7.66 -2.69 1.81
N LEU A 48 -6.94 -1.59 1.95
CA LEU A 48 -6.02 -1.38 3.06
C LEU A 48 -6.73 -1.31 4.41
N ASN A 49 -7.94 -0.76 4.45
CA ASN A 49 -8.73 -0.65 5.67
C ASN A 49 -9.40 -1.97 6.06
N ASN A 50 -9.70 -2.82 5.09
CA ASN A 50 -10.46 -4.04 5.30
C ASN A 50 -9.60 -5.29 5.46
N ILE A 51 -8.33 -5.25 5.07
CA ILE A 51 -7.47 -6.42 5.18
C ILE A 51 -7.15 -6.71 6.65
N PRO A 52 -7.30 -7.99 7.11
CA PRO A 52 -7.11 -8.32 8.53
C PRO A 52 -5.71 -8.02 9.04
N HIS A 53 -4.70 -8.37 8.25
CA HIS A 53 -3.30 -8.22 8.65
C HIS A 53 -2.56 -7.37 7.63
N LEU A 54 -2.05 -6.23 8.07
CA LEU A 54 -1.24 -5.34 7.25
C LEU A 54 0.14 -5.22 7.86
N VAL A 55 1.16 -5.55 7.08
CA VAL A 55 2.56 -5.41 7.48
C VAL A 55 3.21 -4.35 6.60
N VAL A 56 3.87 -3.39 7.23
CA VAL A 56 4.55 -2.30 6.54
C VAL A 56 6.04 -2.38 6.84
N ALA A 57 6.85 -2.33 5.79
CA ALA A 57 8.31 -2.23 5.90
C ALA A 57 8.68 -0.75 5.85
N LYS A 58 9.48 -0.31 6.81
CA LYS A 58 9.95 1.08 6.89
C LYS A 58 11.47 1.11 6.89
N ASP A 59 12.03 2.18 6.32
CA ASP A 59 13.47 2.41 6.34
C ASP A 59 13.91 3.07 7.66
N ASP A 60 15.19 3.45 7.74
CA ASP A 60 15.76 4.07 8.95
C ASP A 60 15.17 5.46 9.23
N PHE A 61 14.49 6.06 8.26
CA PHE A 61 13.83 7.36 8.41
C PHE A 61 12.35 7.23 8.72
N ASP A 62 11.90 6.02 9.07
CA ASP A 62 10.49 5.74 9.37
C ASP A 62 9.56 5.96 8.16
N THR A 63 10.11 5.84 6.96
CA THR A 63 9.37 6.00 5.72
C THR A 63 8.96 4.63 5.17
N PRO A 64 7.68 4.41 4.82
CA PRO A 64 7.26 3.15 4.24
C PRO A 64 7.95 2.91 2.89
N VAL A 65 8.55 1.73 2.73
CA VAL A 65 9.21 1.32 1.50
C VAL A 65 8.57 0.08 0.88
N GLY A 66 7.67 -0.57 1.59
CA GLY A 66 6.91 -1.70 1.09
C GLY A 66 5.82 -2.08 2.06
N PHE A 67 4.86 -2.87 1.60
CA PHE A 67 3.80 -3.39 2.47
C PHE A 67 3.24 -4.68 1.91
N MET A 68 2.60 -5.45 2.80
CA MET A 68 1.99 -6.72 2.45
C MET A 68 0.69 -6.88 3.22
N GLY A 69 -0.36 -7.29 2.52
CA GLY A 69 -1.64 -7.62 3.15
C GLY A 69 -1.82 -9.12 3.20
N ILE A 70 -2.29 -9.62 4.34
CA ILE A 70 -2.57 -11.04 4.55
C ILE A 70 -4.04 -11.19 4.89
N ALA A 71 -4.75 -11.95 4.07
CA ALA A 71 -6.15 -12.25 4.31
C ALA A 71 -6.28 -13.55 5.09
N GLU A 72 -7.22 -13.59 6.01
CA GLU A 72 -7.54 -14.83 6.72
C GLU A 72 -8.55 -15.64 5.91
N ASN A 73 -8.38 -16.96 5.95
CA ASN A 73 -9.33 -17.88 5.34
C ASN A 73 -10.26 -18.46 6.39
#